data_8d2b10f509b841d3cd6f51a2eaf52816
#
_entry.id   8d2b10f509b841d3cd6f51a2eaf52816
#
_cell.length_a   1.000
_cell.length_b   1.000
_cell.length_c   1.000
_cell.angle_alpha   90.00
_cell.angle_beta   90.00
_cell.angle_gamma   90.00
#
_symmetry.space_group_name_H-M   'P 1'
#
loop_
_entity.id
_entity.type
_entity.pdbx_description
1 polymer ?
#
loop_
_entity_poly.entity_id
_entity_poly.type
_entity_poly.pdbx_seq_one_letter_code
_entity_poly.pdbx_strand_id
1 'polypeptide(L)'
;LVSVALGLVSSNAAAAGKSLSPHTYKTLTTTQQLMEQGADHDSLKQLGTLLDAPGLSNYEEAVVQQMLGHVQLSRESFAAAIKAFERSLALQQLPQTTEQQLRYNLGQLYLTGEQPDKAITILEAWFDDEPAPAAQAHVLLAQAYAQKKQYRKAIPLLETANSLSDTPHAEWYEALLAMHYELQAYRDCVPLLKKMIRLFPRQTGYWQQLAGVHMALNNRDAALSALELAFRQDALNSEQEVIQLVQLYLSAGIPYKAARLLEQQMETGKISNTARHRELLAHAWTSARERKQAISALERAIQDDAKPELRLRLAQWYIEAEDWRAVTRMLAPLDDDIKT
;
A
#
# COMPACT_ATOMS: atom_id res chain seq x y z
N LEU A 1 -18.95 9.28 -5.08
CA LEU A 1 -20.29 9.68 -5.60
C LEU A 1 -20.51 8.89 -6.88
N VAL A 2 -21.18 7.71 -6.76
CA VAL A 2 -21.63 6.91 -7.91
C VAL A 2 -22.81 7.65 -8.51
N SER A 3 -22.60 8.25 -9.68
CA SER A 3 -23.69 8.82 -10.48
C SER A 3 -24.51 7.63 -11.02
N VAL A 4 -25.58 7.27 -10.30
CA VAL A 4 -26.53 6.25 -10.74
C VAL A 4 -27.40 6.87 -11.83
N ALA A 5 -27.01 6.74 -13.08
CA ALA A 5 -27.92 6.90 -14.18
C ALA A 5 -28.87 5.67 -14.18
N LEU A 6 -29.97 5.81 -13.45
CA LEU A 6 -31.12 4.90 -13.58
C LEU A 6 -31.72 5.13 -14.98
N GLY A 7 -31.17 4.42 -15.97
CA GLY A 7 -31.84 4.28 -17.23
C GLY A 7 -33.18 3.57 -16.98
N LEU A 8 -34.25 4.32 -16.79
CA LEU A 8 -35.59 3.79 -16.84
C LEU A 8 -35.70 3.00 -18.13
N VAL A 9 -35.99 1.73 -18.01
CA VAL A 9 -36.10 0.73 -19.06
C VAL A 9 -36.85 1.32 -20.25
N SER A 10 -36.06 1.80 -21.24
CA SER A 10 -36.61 2.22 -22.51
C SER A 10 -37.29 1.02 -23.15
N SER A 11 -38.53 1.16 -23.53
CA SER A 11 -39.46 0.45 -24.44
C SER A 11 -39.11 -0.86 -25.16
N ASN A 12 -37.91 -1.44 -25.02
CA ASN A 12 -37.56 -2.73 -25.62
C ASN A 12 -37.92 -3.97 -24.76
N ALA A 13 -38.38 -3.80 -23.51
CA ALA A 13 -38.81 -4.92 -22.66
C ALA A 13 -40.21 -5.47 -23.05
N ALA A 14 -40.94 -4.80 -23.92
CA ALA A 14 -42.27 -5.23 -24.36
C ALA A 14 -42.26 -6.52 -25.19
N ALA A 15 -41.11 -6.89 -25.77
CA ALA A 15 -41.01 -8.11 -26.63
C ALA A 15 -40.97 -9.44 -25.86
N ALA A 16 -40.77 -9.44 -24.51
CA ALA A 16 -40.66 -10.65 -23.69
C ALA A 16 -41.78 -10.84 -22.65
N GLY A 17 -42.87 -10.08 -22.71
CA GLY A 17 -43.99 -10.17 -21.74
C GLY A 17 -43.64 -9.59 -20.36
N LYS A 18 -42.51 -8.87 -20.21
CA LYS A 18 -42.05 -8.23 -18.97
C LYS A 18 -42.37 -6.73 -19.05
N SER A 19 -43.53 -6.32 -18.56
CA SER A 19 -43.94 -4.91 -18.50
C SER A 19 -44.33 -4.51 -17.08
N LEU A 20 -44.07 -3.26 -16.75
CA LEU A 20 -44.57 -2.65 -15.50
C LEU A 20 -46.03 -2.27 -15.67
N SER A 21 -46.85 -2.51 -14.66
CA SER A 21 -48.18 -1.95 -14.59
C SER A 21 -48.14 -0.42 -14.53
N PRO A 22 -49.19 0.27 -14.99
CA PRO A 22 -49.21 1.74 -14.90
C PRO A 22 -49.03 2.26 -13.48
N HIS A 23 -49.50 1.53 -12.49
CA HIS A 23 -49.36 1.88 -11.08
C HIS A 23 -47.87 1.75 -10.64
N THR A 24 -47.23 0.63 -10.89
CA THR A 24 -45.83 0.39 -10.58
C THR A 24 -44.94 1.43 -11.27
N TYR A 25 -45.13 1.64 -12.58
CA TYR A 25 -44.37 2.64 -13.34
C TYR A 25 -44.47 4.04 -12.73
N LYS A 26 -45.70 4.51 -12.42
CA LYS A 26 -45.92 5.83 -11.79
C LYS A 26 -45.22 5.92 -10.44
N THR A 27 -45.31 4.89 -9.60
CA THR A 27 -44.68 4.86 -8.29
C THR A 27 -43.16 4.91 -8.40
N LEU A 28 -42.54 4.12 -9.29
CA LEU A 28 -41.11 4.13 -9.51
C LEU A 28 -40.61 5.50 -10.01
N THR A 29 -41.34 6.13 -10.96
CA THR A 29 -40.99 7.48 -11.45
C THR A 29 -41.07 8.53 -10.33
N THR A 30 -42.11 8.48 -9.50
CA THR A 30 -42.23 9.40 -8.35
C THR A 30 -41.10 9.13 -7.33
N THR A 31 -40.80 7.87 -7.06
CA THR A 31 -39.68 7.50 -6.15
C THR A 31 -38.34 8.00 -6.67
N GLN A 32 -38.10 7.92 -7.96
CA GLN A 32 -36.87 8.48 -8.56
C GLN A 32 -36.75 9.99 -8.34
N GLN A 33 -37.87 10.72 -8.55
CA GLN A 33 -37.89 12.17 -8.27
C GLN A 33 -37.62 12.49 -6.79
N LEU A 34 -38.16 11.69 -5.89
CA LEU A 34 -37.92 11.82 -4.45
C LEU A 34 -36.45 11.56 -4.09
N MET A 35 -35.85 10.55 -4.70
CA MET A 35 -34.41 10.28 -4.53
C MET A 35 -33.54 11.45 -5.02
N GLU A 36 -33.86 12.05 -6.16
CA GLU A 36 -33.17 13.23 -6.69
C GLU A 36 -33.28 14.45 -5.76
N GLN A 37 -34.36 14.53 -4.99
CA GLN A 37 -34.60 15.56 -3.97
C GLN A 37 -34.01 15.21 -2.60
N GLY A 38 -33.42 14.02 -2.44
CA GLY A 38 -32.91 13.53 -1.15
C GLY A 38 -33.99 13.10 -0.17
N ALA A 39 -35.24 12.90 -0.64
CA ALA A 39 -36.37 12.49 0.18
C ALA A 39 -36.41 10.94 0.36
N ASP A 40 -35.34 10.39 0.89
CA ASP A 40 -35.15 8.93 1.00
C ASP A 40 -36.20 8.25 1.88
N HIS A 41 -36.68 8.93 2.92
CA HIS A 41 -37.72 8.38 3.80
C HIS A 41 -39.05 8.14 3.05
N ASP A 42 -39.46 9.11 2.25
CA ASP A 42 -40.68 9.00 1.46
C ASP A 42 -40.54 7.99 0.33
N SER A 43 -39.33 7.92 -0.25
CA SER A 43 -38.96 6.89 -1.22
C SER A 43 -39.12 5.48 -0.64
N LEU A 44 -38.60 5.23 0.56
CA LEU A 44 -38.73 3.92 1.24
C LEU A 44 -40.18 3.60 1.55
N LYS A 45 -40.96 4.58 2.01
CA LYS A 45 -42.40 4.39 2.31
C LYS A 45 -43.17 4.00 1.06
N GLN A 46 -42.93 4.67 -0.07
CA GLN A 46 -43.61 4.36 -1.34
C GLN A 46 -43.25 2.96 -1.85
N LEU A 47 -41.94 2.61 -1.84
CA LEU A 47 -41.50 1.28 -2.28
C LEU A 47 -42.00 0.19 -1.35
N GLY A 48 -42.03 0.39 -0.04
CA GLY A 48 -42.59 -0.53 0.94
C GLY A 48 -44.08 -0.79 0.68
N THR A 49 -44.86 0.28 0.51
CA THR A 49 -46.30 0.17 0.20
C THR A 49 -46.54 -0.61 -1.12
N LEU A 50 -45.65 -0.41 -2.11
CA LEU A 50 -45.78 -1.09 -3.38
C LEU A 50 -45.41 -2.60 -3.24
N LEU A 51 -44.42 -2.95 -2.45
CA LEU A 51 -44.06 -4.35 -2.18
C LEU A 51 -45.13 -5.11 -1.41
N ASP A 52 -45.88 -4.41 -0.52
CA ASP A 52 -46.98 -4.99 0.25
C ASP A 52 -48.29 -5.11 -0.57
N ALA A 53 -48.34 -4.51 -1.77
CA ALA A 53 -49.52 -4.54 -2.61
C ALA A 53 -49.72 -5.92 -3.22
N PRO A 54 -50.99 -6.44 -3.24
CA PRO A 54 -51.28 -7.71 -3.88
C PRO A 54 -51.17 -7.61 -5.41
N GLY A 55 -50.68 -8.67 -6.04
CA GLY A 55 -50.67 -8.81 -7.51
C GLY A 55 -49.41 -8.27 -8.22
N LEU A 56 -48.37 -7.92 -7.48
CA LEU A 56 -47.09 -7.57 -8.06
C LEU A 56 -46.49 -8.79 -8.81
N SER A 57 -46.13 -8.59 -10.06
CA SER A 57 -45.43 -9.65 -10.81
C SER A 57 -43.99 -9.82 -10.34
N ASN A 58 -43.38 -10.98 -10.55
CA ASN A 58 -41.99 -11.22 -10.20
C ASN A 58 -41.02 -10.21 -10.87
N TYR A 59 -41.35 -9.76 -12.08
CA TYR A 59 -40.57 -8.71 -12.76
C TYR A 59 -40.69 -7.36 -12.06
N GLU A 60 -41.90 -6.95 -11.70
CA GLU A 60 -42.13 -5.70 -10.97
C GLU A 60 -41.46 -5.74 -9.60
N GLU A 61 -41.61 -6.85 -8.87
CA GLU A 61 -40.90 -7.03 -7.59
C GLU A 61 -39.39 -6.89 -7.76
N ALA A 62 -38.79 -7.51 -8.80
CA ALA A 62 -37.35 -7.40 -9.04
C ALA A 62 -36.90 -5.96 -9.27
N VAL A 63 -37.65 -5.18 -10.05
CA VAL A 63 -37.37 -3.76 -10.32
C VAL A 63 -37.55 -2.90 -9.07
N VAL A 64 -38.61 -3.15 -8.28
CA VAL A 64 -38.85 -2.43 -7.03
C VAL A 64 -37.76 -2.72 -6.01
N GLN A 65 -37.34 -3.98 -5.86
CA GLN A 65 -36.27 -4.38 -4.98
C GLN A 65 -34.92 -3.76 -5.40
N GLN A 66 -34.65 -3.69 -6.70
CA GLN A 66 -33.46 -2.98 -7.22
C GLN A 66 -33.48 -1.50 -6.81
N MET A 67 -34.60 -0.79 -7.01
CA MET A 67 -34.75 0.62 -6.60
C MET A 67 -34.63 0.79 -5.09
N LEU A 68 -35.25 -0.11 -4.32
CA LEU A 68 -35.11 -0.13 -2.86
C LEU A 68 -33.65 -0.24 -2.42
N GLY A 69 -32.88 -1.11 -3.06
CA GLY A 69 -31.44 -1.24 -2.82
C GLY A 69 -30.70 0.08 -3.07
N HIS A 70 -31.00 0.79 -4.14
CA HIS A 70 -30.38 2.10 -4.41
C HIS A 70 -30.77 3.18 -3.37
N VAL A 71 -32.03 3.21 -2.93
CA VAL A 71 -32.44 4.11 -1.83
C VAL A 71 -31.73 3.77 -0.52
N GLN A 72 -31.53 2.50 -0.24
CA GLN A 72 -30.77 2.09 0.97
C GLN A 72 -29.29 2.46 0.87
N LEU A 73 -28.72 2.44 -0.35
CA LEU A 73 -27.34 2.91 -0.59
C LEU A 73 -27.19 4.41 -0.35
N SER A 74 -28.13 5.25 -0.81
CA SER A 74 -28.08 6.70 -0.56
C SER A 74 -28.10 7.03 0.93
N ARG A 75 -28.69 6.15 1.74
CA ARG A 75 -28.75 6.24 3.19
C ARG A 75 -27.59 5.53 3.92
N GLU A 76 -26.61 5.03 3.19
CA GLU A 76 -25.49 4.25 3.72
C GLU A 76 -25.93 2.99 4.50
N SER A 77 -27.15 2.51 4.24
CA SER A 77 -27.72 1.32 4.87
C SER A 77 -27.30 0.07 4.09
N PHE A 78 -26.00 -0.23 4.04
CA PHE A 78 -25.40 -1.27 3.18
C PHE A 78 -26.04 -2.65 3.38
N ALA A 79 -26.32 -3.07 4.61
CA ALA A 79 -26.93 -4.37 4.87
C ALA A 79 -28.34 -4.50 4.29
N ALA A 80 -29.12 -3.41 4.32
CA ALA A 80 -30.46 -3.38 3.73
C ALA A 80 -30.40 -3.33 2.20
N ALA A 81 -29.43 -2.58 1.65
CA ALA A 81 -29.17 -2.53 0.21
C ALA A 81 -28.81 -3.93 -0.35
N ILE A 82 -27.90 -4.63 0.33
CA ILE A 82 -27.51 -6.00 -0.04
C ILE A 82 -28.74 -6.92 -0.10
N LYS A 83 -29.58 -6.92 0.96
CA LYS A 83 -30.79 -7.77 0.99
C LYS A 83 -31.73 -7.46 -0.16
N ALA A 84 -31.96 -6.20 -0.48
CA ALA A 84 -32.83 -5.79 -1.57
C ALA A 84 -32.27 -6.24 -2.92
N PHE A 85 -30.97 -6.05 -3.15
CA PHE A 85 -30.32 -6.50 -4.38
C PHE A 85 -30.26 -8.02 -4.51
N GLU A 86 -29.94 -8.76 -3.42
CA GLU A 86 -30.02 -10.23 -3.40
C GLU A 86 -31.43 -10.73 -3.77
N ARG A 87 -32.47 -10.09 -3.21
CA ARG A 87 -33.86 -10.43 -3.53
C ARG A 87 -34.20 -10.14 -4.99
N SER A 88 -33.77 -9.01 -5.52
CA SER A 88 -33.97 -8.61 -6.91
C SER A 88 -33.35 -9.65 -7.87
N LEU A 89 -32.11 -10.07 -7.64
CA LEU A 89 -31.41 -11.08 -8.44
C LEU A 89 -32.04 -12.48 -8.30
N ALA A 90 -32.49 -12.86 -7.10
CA ALA A 90 -33.12 -14.15 -6.85
C ALA A 90 -34.39 -14.39 -7.68
N LEU A 91 -35.07 -13.33 -8.09
CA LEU A 91 -36.25 -13.42 -8.93
C LEU A 91 -35.95 -13.75 -10.40
N GLN A 92 -34.69 -13.57 -10.85
CA GLN A 92 -34.22 -13.90 -12.21
C GLN A 92 -35.08 -13.30 -13.34
N GLN A 93 -35.58 -12.09 -13.12
CA GLN A 93 -36.50 -11.43 -14.05
C GLN A 93 -35.88 -10.19 -14.72
N LEU A 94 -34.77 -9.68 -14.20
CA LEU A 94 -34.12 -8.49 -14.74
C LEU A 94 -33.55 -8.71 -16.15
N PRO A 95 -33.45 -7.67 -16.98
CA PRO A 95 -32.65 -7.71 -18.20
C PRO A 95 -31.20 -8.06 -17.90
N GLN A 96 -30.53 -8.78 -18.78
CA GLN A 96 -29.14 -9.23 -18.57
C GLN A 96 -28.20 -8.10 -18.22
N THR A 97 -28.29 -6.96 -18.91
CA THR A 97 -27.45 -5.78 -18.62
C THR A 97 -27.66 -5.23 -17.22
N THR A 98 -28.91 -5.19 -16.75
CA THR A 98 -29.26 -4.75 -15.40
C THR A 98 -28.79 -5.74 -14.35
N GLU A 99 -28.95 -7.03 -14.63
CA GLU A 99 -28.48 -8.10 -13.76
C GLU A 99 -26.96 -8.05 -13.60
N GLN A 100 -26.23 -7.87 -14.69
CA GLN A 100 -24.77 -7.69 -14.67
C GLN A 100 -24.34 -6.47 -13.83
N GLN A 101 -24.96 -5.33 -14.03
CA GLN A 101 -24.68 -4.14 -13.24
C GLN A 101 -24.95 -4.38 -11.74
N LEU A 102 -26.03 -5.10 -11.43
CA LEU A 102 -26.42 -5.40 -10.05
C LEU A 102 -25.45 -6.39 -9.39
N ARG A 103 -24.98 -7.42 -10.10
CA ARG A 103 -23.95 -8.35 -9.63
C ARG A 103 -22.65 -7.61 -9.30
N TYR A 104 -22.23 -6.69 -10.19
CA TYR A 104 -21.02 -5.88 -9.96
C TYR A 104 -21.17 -5.01 -8.71
N ASN A 105 -22.30 -4.31 -8.57
CA ASN A 105 -22.58 -3.48 -7.39
C ASN A 105 -22.63 -4.31 -6.09
N LEU A 106 -23.24 -5.50 -6.13
CA LEU A 106 -23.22 -6.42 -4.98
C LEU A 106 -21.81 -6.88 -4.63
N GLY A 107 -20.97 -7.17 -5.62
CA GLY A 107 -19.57 -7.51 -5.38
C GLY A 107 -18.84 -6.42 -4.59
N GLN A 108 -19.03 -5.15 -4.94
CA GLN A 108 -18.48 -4.02 -4.22
C GLN A 108 -19.03 -3.92 -2.78
N LEU A 109 -20.34 -4.09 -2.62
CA LEU A 109 -20.99 -4.03 -1.32
C LEU A 109 -20.57 -5.15 -0.39
N TYR A 110 -20.42 -6.37 -0.90
CA TYR A 110 -19.92 -7.48 -0.10
C TYR A 110 -18.48 -7.26 0.39
N LEU A 111 -17.62 -6.63 -0.42
CA LEU A 111 -16.27 -6.27 0.01
C LEU A 111 -16.29 -5.20 1.10
N THR A 112 -17.11 -4.16 0.95
CA THR A 112 -17.29 -3.12 1.97
C THR A 112 -17.88 -3.69 3.27
N GLY A 113 -18.77 -4.69 3.15
CA GLY A 113 -19.39 -5.38 4.28
C GLY A 113 -18.57 -6.56 4.82
N GLU A 114 -17.30 -6.68 4.46
CA GLU A 114 -16.38 -7.73 4.92
C GLU A 114 -16.91 -9.16 4.66
N GLN A 115 -17.60 -9.38 3.51
CA GLN A 115 -18.13 -10.65 3.07
C GLN A 115 -17.40 -11.16 1.80
N PRO A 116 -16.07 -11.39 1.86
CA PRO A 116 -15.27 -11.67 0.67
C PRO A 116 -15.67 -12.96 -0.05
N ASP A 117 -16.20 -13.98 0.65
CA ASP A 117 -16.64 -15.22 0.01
C ASP A 117 -17.84 -14.96 -0.95
N LYS A 118 -18.80 -14.13 -0.52
CA LYS A 118 -19.93 -13.75 -1.37
C LYS A 118 -19.47 -12.84 -2.51
N ALA A 119 -18.53 -11.92 -2.23
CA ALA A 119 -17.94 -11.06 -3.24
C ALA A 119 -17.26 -11.89 -4.34
N ILE A 120 -16.44 -12.87 -3.99
CA ILE A 120 -15.80 -13.78 -4.95
C ILE A 120 -16.86 -14.48 -5.80
N THR A 121 -17.84 -15.13 -5.16
CA THR A 121 -18.87 -15.90 -5.88
C THR A 121 -19.65 -15.04 -6.90
N ILE A 122 -20.07 -13.85 -6.49
CA ILE A 122 -20.88 -12.98 -7.37
C ILE A 122 -20.04 -12.35 -8.48
N LEU A 123 -18.78 -12.02 -8.19
CA LEU A 123 -17.86 -11.43 -9.17
C LEU A 123 -17.36 -12.47 -10.18
N GLU A 124 -17.05 -13.71 -9.74
CA GLU A 124 -16.71 -14.79 -10.67
C GLU A 124 -17.87 -15.03 -11.66
N ALA A 125 -19.11 -15.15 -11.17
CA ALA A 125 -20.28 -15.27 -12.04
C ALA A 125 -20.48 -14.03 -12.95
N TRP A 126 -20.11 -12.85 -12.50
CA TRP A 126 -20.12 -11.64 -13.33
C TRP A 126 -19.07 -11.73 -14.45
N PHE A 127 -17.86 -12.20 -14.13
CA PHE A 127 -16.77 -12.35 -15.11
C PHE A 127 -17.08 -13.39 -16.19
N ASP A 128 -17.81 -14.47 -15.86
CA ASP A 128 -18.21 -15.51 -16.84
C ASP A 128 -19.11 -14.94 -17.95
N ASP A 129 -19.91 -13.92 -17.62
CA ASP A 129 -20.87 -13.31 -18.55
C ASP A 129 -20.35 -12.00 -19.20
N GLU A 130 -19.20 -11.44 -18.72
CA GLU A 130 -18.65 -10.19 -19.23
C GLU A 130 -17.48 -10.45 -20.21
N PRO A 131 -17.66 -10.19 -21.51
CA PRO A 131 -16.66 -10.55 -22.51
C PRO A 131 -15.39 -9.69 -22.49
N ALA A 132 -15.45 -8.48 -21.92
CA ALA A 132 -14.34 -7.55 -21.88
C ALA A 132 -14.31 -6.79 -20.55
N PRO A 133 -13.95 -7.47 -19.45
CA PRO A 133 -13.91 -6.86 -18.13
C PRO A 133 -12.92 -5.68 -18.08
N ALA A 134 -13.40 -4.55 -17.57
CA ALA A 134 -12.55 -3.38 -17.38
C ALA A 134 -11.49 -3.61 -16.30
N ALA A 135 -10.39 -2.85 -16.33
CA ALA A 135 -9.30 -2.93 -15.35
C ALA A 135 -9.81 -2.89 -13.90
N GLN A 136 -10.78 -2.01 -13.60
CA GLN A 136 -11.34 -1.87 -12.27
C GLN A 136 -12.08 -3.12 -11.76
N ALA A 137 -12.69 -3.90 -12.65
CA ALA A 137 -13.33 -5.16 -12.28
C ALA A 137 -12.29 -6.20 -11.82
N HIS A 138 -11.17 -6.28 -12.53
CA HIS A 138 -10.06 -7.16 -12.13
C HIS A 138 -9.49 -6.75 -10.76
N VAL A 139 -9.35 -5.45 -10.50
CA VAL A 139 -8.93 -4.94 -9.17
C VAL A 139 -9.92 -5.36 -8.09
N LEU A 140 -11.22 -5.24 -8.36
CA LEU A 140 -12.26 -5.58 -7.39
C LEU A 140 -12.22 -7.08 -7.00
N LEU A 141 -12.13 -7.96 -7.99
CA LEU A 141 -12.02 -9.41 -7.73
C LEU A 141 -10.68 -9.75 -7.05
N ALA A 142 -9.59 -9.08 -7.43
CA ALA A 142 -8.30 -9.24 -6.77
C ALA A 142 -8.35 -8.84 -5.28
N GLN A 143 -9.05 -7.76 -4.95
CA GLN A 143 -9.28 -7.34 -3.56
C GLN A 143 -10.07 -8.39 -2.77
N ALA A 144 -11.10 -8.99 -3.38
CA ALA A 144 -11.87 -10.06 -2.76
C ALA A 144 -10.98 -11.28 -2.41
N TYR A 145 -10.17 -11.71 -3.35
CA TYR A 145 -9.21 -12.79 -3.12
C TYR A 145 -8.13 -12.41 -2.09
N ALA A 146 -7.67 -11.17 -2.09
CA ALA A 146 -6.66 -10.68 -1.14
C ALA A 146 -7.18 -10.68 0.29
N GLN A 147 -8.44 -10.26 0.53
CA GLN A 147 -9.08 -10.36 1.86
C GLN A 147 -9.13 -11.80 2.37
N LYS A 148 -9.25 -12.79 1.48
CA LYS A 148 -9.18 -14.22 1.79
C LYS A 148 -7.75 -14.78 1.83
N LYS A 149 -6.73 -13.92 1.67
CA LYS A 149 -5.31 -14.31 1.56
C LYS A 149 -5.04 -15.30 0.40
N GLN A 150 -5.91 -15.32 -0.61
CA GLN A 150 -5.73 -16.12 -1.81
C GLN A 150 -4.87 -15.38 -2.84
N TYR A 151 -3.68 -14.96 -2.43
CA TYR A 151 -2.80 -14.08 -3.20
C TYR A 151 -2.44 -14.62 -4.58
N ARG A 152 -2.27 -15.95 -4.70
CA ARG A 152 -1.98 -16.58 -6.01
C ARG A 152 -3.08 -16.40 -7.05
N LYS A 153 -4.33 -16.19 -6.60
CA LYS A 153 -5.45 -15.88 -7.50
C LYS A 153 -5.58 -14.37 -7.74
N ALA A 154 -5.23 -13.55 -6.75
CA ALA A 154 -5.32 -12.10 -6.84
C ALA A 154 -4.25 -11.48 -7.75
N ILE A 155 -3.00 -12.00 -7.71
CA ILE A 155 -1.87 -11.47 -8.47
C ILE A 155 -2.17 -11.35 -9.98
N PRO A 156 -2.56 -12.42 -10.71
CA PRO A 156 -2.81 -12.32 -12.15
C PRO A 156 -3.92 -11.34 -12.51
N LEU A 157 -4.90 -11.15 -11.64
CA LEU A 157 -5.96 -10.15 -11.83
C LEU A 157 -5.40 -8.72 -11.78
N LEU A 158 -4.56 -8.41 -10.78
CA LEU A 158 -3.90 -7.10 -10.70
C LEU A 158 -2.90 -6.86 -11.84
N GLU A 159 -2.19 -7.91 -12.29
CA GLU A 159 -1.32 -7.82 -13.47
C GLU A 159 -2.12 -7.48 -14.71
N THR A 160 -3.27 -8.14 -14.90
CA THR A 160 -4.21 -7.84 -16.00
C THR A 160 -4.74 -6.41 -15.89
N ALA A 161 -5.19 -5.98 -14.70
CA ALA A 161 -5.64 -4.62 -14.47
C ALA A 161 -4.58 -3.58 -14.85
N ASN A 162 -3.32 -3.78 -14.42
CA ASN A 162 -2.20 -2.92 -14.78
C ASN A 162 -1.86 -2.93 -16.28
N SER A 163 -2.18 -4.00 -17.00
CA SER A 163 -1.95 -4.09 -18.44
C SER A 163 -3.06 -3.42 -19.25
N LEU A 164 -4.28 -3.39 -18.73
CA LEU A 164 -5.45 -2.77 -19.36
C LEU A 164 -5.53 -1.26 -19.14
N SER A 165 -4.82 -0.73 -18.16
CA SER A 165 -4.86 0.70 -17.84
C SER A 165 -3.79 1.46 -18.61
N ASP A 166 -4.20 2.54 -19.27
CA ASP A 166 -3.29 3.47 -19.96
C ASP A 166 -2.44 4.30 -18.98
N THR A 167 -2.90 4.44 -17.74
CA THR A 167 -2.20 5.19 -16.70
C THR A 167 -1.76 4.26 -15.57
N PRO A 168 -0.49 4.36 -15.10
CA PRO A 168 -0.03 3.58 -13.97
C PRO A 168 -0.71 4.01 -12.66
N HIS A 169 -1.22 3.05 -11.90
CA HIS A 169 -1.82 3.27 -10.58
C HIS A 169 -0.90 2.72 -9.49
N ALA A 170 -0.30 3.59 -8.68
CA ALA A 170 0.66 3.20 -7.66
C ALA A 170 0.09 2.15 -6.69
N GLU A 171 -1.17 2.32 -6.28
CA GLU A 171 -1.86 1.44 -5.33
C GLU A 171 -1.97 0.00 -5.85
N TRP A 172 -2.14 -0.20 -7.16
CA TRP A 172 -2.23 -1.54 -7.75
C TRP A 172 -0.88 -2.26 -7.75
N TYR A 173 0.20 -1.50 -8.01
CA TYR A 173 1.58 -2.03 -7.92
C TYR A 173 1.97 -2.32 -6.48
N GLU A 174 1.58 -1.47 -5.54
CA GLU A 174 1.81 -1.67 -4.10
C GLU A 174 1.06 -2.90 -3.57
N ALA A 175 -0.18 -3.11 -4.02
CA ALA A 175 -0.94 -4.31 -3.70
C ALA A 175 -0.27 -5.58 -4.25
N LEU A 176 0.22 -5.56 -5.51
CA LEU A 176 0.99 -6.67 -6.08
C LEU A 176 2.25 -6.95 -5.24
N LEU A 177 2.99 -5.91 -4.90
CA LEU A 177 4.20 -6.04 -4.11
C LEU A 177 3.90 -6.66 -2.74
N ALA A 178 2.86 -6.17 -2.05
CA ALA A 178 2.44 -6.71 -0.77
C ALA A 178 2.08 -8.20 -0.86
N MET A 179 1.36 -8.62 -1.91
CA MET A 179 1.00 -10.03 -2.11
C MET A 179 2.23 -10.92 -2.37
N HIS A 180 3.20 -10.43 -3.14
CA HIS A 180 4.46 -11.15 -3.34
C HIS A 180 5.27 -11.25 -2.04
N TYR A 181 5.27 -10.21 -1.19
CA TYR A 181 5.87 -10.27 0.15
C TYR A 181 5.22 -11.31 1.05
N GLU A 182 3.89 -11.34 1.10
CA GLU A 182 3.13 -12.31 1.89
C GLU A 182 3.41 -13.76 1.45
N LEU A 183 3.65 -13.97 0.14
CA LEU A 183 4.05 -15.26 -0.42
C LEU A 183 5.55 -15.54 -0.28
N GLN A 184 6.34 -14.62 0.29
CA GLN A 184 7.80 -14.67 0.33
C GLN A 184 8.45 -14.81 -1.06
N ALA A 185 7.75 -14.39 -2.09
CA ALA A 185 8.18 -14.43 -3.48
C ALA A 185 9.11 -13.25 -3.81
N TYR A 186 10.18 -13.10 -3.02
CA TYR A 186 11.11 -11.98 -3.10
C TYR A 186 11.76 -11.80 -4.46
N ARG A 187 11.92 -12.90 -5.22
CA ARG A 187 12.48 -12.82 -6.59
C ARG A 187 11.57 -12.02 -7.52
N ASP A 188 10.25 -12.13 -7.34
CA ASP A 188 9.25 -11.44 -8.16
C ASP A 188 9.11 -9.97 -7.75
N CYS A 189 9.41 -9.65 -6.48
CA CYS A 189 9.43 -8.26 -6.01
C CYS A 189 10.50 -7.41 -6.70
N VAL A 190 11.64 -7.99 -7.09
CA VAL A 190 12.77 -7.24 -7.69
C VAL A 190 12.38 -6.54 -9.01
N PRO A 191 11.90 -7.24 -10.04
CA PRO A 191 11.49 -6.61 -11.30
C PRO A 191 10.32 -5.66 -11.10
N LEU A 192 9.38 -5.98 -10.19
CA LEU A 192 8.25 -5.14 -9.85
C LEU A 192 8.71 -3.81 -9.26
N LEU A 193 9.56 -3.81 -8.23
CA LEU A 193 10.11 -2.59 -7.63
C LEU A 193 10.92 -1.75 -8.62
N LYS A 194 11.72 -2.38 -9.48
CA LYS A 194 12.44 -1.68 -10.55
C LYS A 194 11.49 -0.99 -11.53
N LYS A 195 10.33 -1.60 -11.81
CA LYS A 195 9.27 -0.98 -12.62
C LYS A 195 8.63 0.19 -11.88
N MET A 196 8.30 0.01 -10.59
CA MET A 196 7.70 1.06 -9.75
C MET A 196 8.61 2.29 -9.61
N ILE A 197 9.92 2.10 -9.41
CA ILE A 197 10.90 3.20 -9.36
C ILE A 197 10.88 4.03 -10.65
N ARG A 198 10.76 3.40 -11.81
CA ARG A 198 10.68 4.10 -13.11
C ARG A 198 9.36 4.82 -13.32
N LEU A 199 8.24 4.19 -12.91
CA LEU A 199 6.89 4.74 -13.09
C LEU A 199 6.59 5.87 -12.09
N PHE A 200 7.11 5.77 -10.88
CA PHE A 200 6.82 6.66 -9.77
C PHE A 200 8.10 7.25 -9.15
N PRO A 201 8.90 8.02 -9.89
CA PRO A 201 10.24 8.46 -9.44
C PRO A 201 10.20 9.38 -8.20
N ARG A 202 9.04 9.97 -7.89
CA ARG A 202 8.86 10.78 -6.68
C ARG A 202 8.66 9.95 -5.41
N GLN A 203 8.34 8.67 -5.55
CA GLN A 203 8.15 7.72 -4.45
C GLN A 203 9.49 7.06 -4.08
N THR A 204 10.31 7.78 -3.34
CA THR A 204 11.69 7.38 -3.03
C THR A 204 11.78 6.12 -2.16
N GLY A 205 10.74 5.80 -1.40
CA GLY A 205 10.68 4.62 -0.54
C GLY A 205 10.83 3.26 -1.27
N TYR A 206 10.56 3.21 -2.58
CA TYR A 206 10.73 1.97 -3.36
C TYR A 206 12.20 1.54 -3.48
N TRP A 207 13.15 2.47 -3.39
CA TRP A 207 14.57 2.14 -3.37
C TRP A 207 14.96 1.35 -2.12
N GLN A 208 14.42 1.73 -0.96
CA GLN A 208 14.67 1.01 0.29
C GLN A 208 14.02 -0.38 0.27
N GLN A 209 12.79 -0.46 -0.24
CA GLN A 209 12.12 -1.74 -0.40
C GLN A 209 12.94 -2.66 -1.33
N LEU A 210 13.50 -2.13 -2.43
CA LEU A 210 14.38 -2.88 -3.34
C LEU A 210 15.64 -3.38 -2.63
N ALA A 211 16.28 -2.53 -1.83
CA ALA A 211 17.43 -2.93 -1.03
C ALA A 211 17.06 -4.01 0.01
N GLY A 212 15.91 -3.83 0.71
CA GLY A 212 15.38 -4.80 1.66
C GLY A 212 15.10 -6.17 1.02
N VAL A 213 14.50 -6.19 -0.17
CA VAL A 213 14.28 -7.42 -0.95
C VAL A 213 15.59 -8.10 -1.32
N HIS A 214 16.58 -7.33 -1.77
CA HIS A 214 17.90 -7.90 -2.06
C HIS A 214 18.58 -8.46 -0.80
N MET A 215 18.41 -7.82 0.36
CA MET A 215 18.89 -8.36 1.65
C MET A 215 18.19 -9.68 2.02
N ALA A 216 16.85 -9.76 1.84
CA ALA A 216 16.09 -11.00 2.06
C ALA A 216 16.53 -12.13 1.13
N LEU A 217 17.02 -11.81 -0.07
CA LEU A 217 17.60 -12.74 -1.03
C LEU A 217 19.10 -13.04 -0.76
N ASN A 218 19.67 -12.54 0.34
CA ASN A 218 21.11 -12.61 0.66
C ASN A 218 22.02 -11.99 -0.42
N ASN A 219 21.50 -11.10 -1.24
CA ASN A 219 22.25 -10.41 -2.30
C ASN A 219 22.66 -9.00 -1.81
N ARG A 220 23.68 -8.96 -0.94
CA ARG A 220 24.17 -7.72 -0.32
C ARG A 220 24.71 -6.71 -1.33
N ASP A 221 25.38 -7.18 -2.39
CA ASP A 221 25.95 -6.30 -3.40
C ASP A 221 24.86 -5.57 -4.20
N ALA A 222 23.76 -6.25 -4.50
CA ALA A 222 22.63 -5.63 -5.16
C ALA A 222 21.86 -4.68 -4.22
N ALA A 223 21.76 -4.99 -2.92
CA ALA A 223 21.21 -4.09 -1.93
C ALA A 223 22.03 -2.80 -1.81
N LEU A 224 23.36 -2.94 -1.72
CA LEU A 224 24.27 -1.80 -1.70
C LEU A 224 24.14 -0.96 -2.97
N SER A 225 24.12 -1.60 -4.15
CA SER A 225 23.94 -0.91 -5.44
C SER A 225 22.62 -0.15 -5.52
N ALA A 226 21.55 -0.71 -4.99
CA ALA A 226 20.24 -0.04 -4.97
C ALA A 226 20.28 1.25 -4.13
N LEU A 227 20.83 1.20 -2.91
CA LEU A 227 20.95 2.39 -2.04
C LEU A 227 22.00 3.39 -2.56
N GLU A 228 23.07 2.92 -3.19
CA GLU A 228 24.05 3.82 -3.82
C GLU A 228 23.43 4.60 -4.99
N LEU A 229 22.60 3.95 -5.81
CA LEU A 229 21.85 4.61 -6.87
C LEU A 229 20.82 5.59 -6.29
N ALA A 230 20.10 5.20 -5.25
CA ALA A 230 19.18 6.07 -4.54
C ALA A 230 19.86 7.33 -4.01
N PHE A 231 21.03 7.17 -3.38
CA PHE A 231 21.83 8.29 -2.87
C PHE A 231 22.26 9.25 -3.99
N ARG A 232 22.74 8.71 -5.12
CA ARG A 232 23.15 9.52 -6.29
C ARG A 232 22.01 10.28 -6.94
N GLN A 233 20.77 9.81 -6.78
CA GLN A 233 19.56 10.46 -7.29
C GLN A 233 18.88 11.36 -6.25
N ASP A 234 19.57 11.63 -5.12
CA ASP A 234 19.04 12.37 -3.98
C ASP A 234 17.70 11.82 -3.46
N ALA A 235 17.54 10.50 -3.55
CA ALA A 235 16.33 9.79 -3.15
C ALA A 235 16.40 9.24 -1.70
N LEU A 236 17.52 9.42 -0.98
CA LEU A 236 17.63 9.15 0.46
C LEU A 236 17.32 10.42 1.24
N ASN A 237 16.12 10.46 1.84
CA ASN A 237 15.57 11.69 2.43
C ASN A 237 15.76 11.79 3.95
N SER A 238 16.11 10.68 4.61
CA SER A 238 16.31 10.65 6.06
C SER A 238 17.75 10.30 6.46
N GLU A 239 18.13 10.74 7.65
CA GLU A 239 19.39 10.35 8.28
C GLU A 239 19.55 8.82 8.35
N GLN A 240 18.48 8.13 8.73
CA GLN A 240 18.49 6.67 8.89
C GLN A 240 18.80 5.95 7.58
N GLU A 241 18.30 6.44 6.45
CA GLU A 241 18.56 5.85 5.12
C GLU A 241 20.03 5.97 4.73
N VAL A 242 20.63 7.13 5.00
CA VAL A 242 22.06 7.34 4.73
C VAL A 242 22.92 6.50 5.67
N ILE A 243 22.55 6.38 6.94
CA ILE A 243 23.23 5.49 7.91
C ILE A 243 23.15 4.02 7.45
N GLN A 244 22.04 3.59 6.91
CA GLN A 244 21.90 2.24 6.36
C GLN A 244 22.87 2.01 5.20
N LEU A 245 23.03 2.97 4.30
CA LEU A 245 24.03 2.89 3.22
C LEU A 245 25.46 2.82 3.77
N VAL A 246 25.79 3.63 4.79
CA VAL A 246 27.10 3.58 5.49
C VAL A 246 27.34 2.19 6.07
N GLN A 247 26.35 1.60 6.74
CA GLN A 247 26.48 0.26 7.33
C GLN A 247 26.64 -0.84 6.25
N LEU A 248 25.97 -0.70 5.11
CA LEU A 248 26.15 -1.60 3.99
C LEU A 248 27.55 -1.50 3.39
N TYR A 249 28.11 -0.29 3.24
CA TYR A 249 29.51 -0.13 2.82
C TYR A 249 30.48 -0.82 3.79
N LEU A 250 30.27 -0.65 5.11
CA LEU A 250 31.11 -1.30 6.13
C LEU A 250 31.05 -2.82 6.02
N SER A 251 29.84 -3.37 5.92
CA SER A 251 29.63 -4.82 5.81
C SER A 251 30.11 -5.41 4.49
N ALA A 252 30.17 -4.61 3.43
CA ALA A 252 30.76 -4.97 2.14
C ALA A 252 32.28 -4.83 2.08
N GLY A 253 32.93 -4.43 3.18
CA GLY A 253 34.39 -4.24 3.22
C GLY A 253 34.88 -3.01 2.44
N ILE A 254 34.03 -1.96 2.33
CA ILE A 254 34.36 -0.69 1.65
C ILE A 254 34.35 0.46 2.67
N PRO A 255 35.17 0.36 3.75
CA PRO A 255 35.08 1.27 4.89
C PRO A 255 35.47 2.71 4.55
N TYR A 256 36.36 2.93 3.58
CA TYR A 256 36.74 4.28 3.16
C TYR A 256 35.56 5.07 2.60
N LYS A 257 34.75 4.45 1.71
CA LYS A 257 33.52 5.08 1.20
C LYS A 257 32.50 5.34 2.32
N ALA A 258 32.36 4.39 3.25
CA ALA A 258 31.49 4.53 4.41
C ALA A 258 31.87 5.76 5.24
N ALA A 259 33.15 5.90 5.58
CA ALA A 259 33.68 6.99 6.38
C ALA A 259 33.51 8.35 5.68
N ARG A 260 33.90 8.42 4.40
CA ARG A 260 33.77 9.66 3.60
C ARG A 260 32.32 10.12 3.46
N LEU A 261 31.39 9.18 3.21
CA LEU A 261 29.98 9.47 3.12
C LEU A 261 29.46 10.02 4.46
N LEU A 262 29.74 9.31 5.56
CA LEU A 262 29.28 9.69 6.88
C LEU A 262 29.82 11.06 7.28
N GLU A 263 31.11 11.30 7.11
CA GLU A 263 31.76 12.58 7.41
C GLU A 263 31.12 13.73 6.63
N GLN A 264 30.97 13.58 5.31
CA GLN A 264 30.36 14.58 4.44
C GLN A 264 28.92 14.89 4.85
N GLN A 265 28.13 13.87 5.17
CA GLN A 265 26.72 14.07 5.54
C GLN A 265 26.56 14.67 6.95
N MET A 266 27.52 14.43 7.85
CA MET A 266 27.61 15.12 9.14
C MET A 266 28.03 16.59 8.97
N GLU A 267 28.97 16.90 8.08
CA GLU A 267 29.40 18.27 7.77
C GLU A 267 28.28 19.11 7.15
N THR A 268 27.47 18.52 6.29
CA THR A 268 26.31 19.19 5.67
C THR A 268 25.09 19.28 6.58
N GLY A 269 25.12 18.66 7.77
CA GLY A 269 24.02 18.63 8.71
C GLY A 269 22.88 17.67 8.32
N LYS A 270 23.03 16.86 7.27
CA LYS A 270 22.05 15.84 6.87
C LYS A 270 22.06 14.65 7.86
N ILE A 271 23.19 14.41 8.51
CA ILE A 271 23.32 13.48 9.64
C ILE A 271 23.68 14.30 10.88
N SER A 272 22.95 14.06 11.95
CA SER A 272 23.18 14.72 13.23
C SER A 272 24.55 14.33 13.82
N ASN A 273 25.24 15.32 14.38
CA ASN A 273 26.60 15.15 14.93
C ASN A 273 26.55 14.63 16.38
N THR A 274 25.95 13.43 16.57
CA THR A 274 25.85 12.78 17.88
C THR A 274 27.08 11.96 18.24
N ALA A 275 27.29 11.68 19.53
CA ALA A 275 28.34 10.77 20.00
C ALA A 275 28.32 9.42 19.26
N ARG A 276 27.13 8.84 19.07
CA ARG A 276 26.95 7.58 18.34
C ARG A 276 27.44 7.66 16.88
N HIS A 277 27.16 8.75 16.18
CA HIS A 277 27.58 8.91 14.78
C HIS A 277 29.08 9.18 14.68
N ARG A 278 29.67 9.88 15.65
CA ARG A 278 31.12 10.03 15.74
C ARG A 278 31.85 8.72 16.03
N GLU A 279 31.28 7.88 16.91
CA GLU A 279 31.81 6.53 17.15
C GLU A 279 31.76 5.69 15.86
N LEU A 280 30.63 5.74 15.11
CA LEU A 280 30.50 5.07 13.84
C LEU A 280 31.51 5.58 12.82
N LEU A 281 31.75 6.89 12.76
CA LEU A 281 32.76 7.50 11.89
C LEU A 281 34.16 7.05 12.26
N ALA A 282 34.50 7.05 13.55
CA ALA A 282 35.78 6.57 14.04
C ALA A 282 35.99 5.08 13.72
N HIS A 283 34.96 4.25 13.88
CA HIS A 283 34.98 2.85 13.48
C HIS A 283 35.23 2.69 11.97
N ALA A 284 34.53 3.49 11.15
CA ALA A 284 34.69 3.45 9.69
C ALA A 284 36.11 3.84 9.26
N TRP A 285 36.68 4.91 9.81
CA TRP A 285 38.05 5.33 9.56
C TRP A 285 39.07 4.32 10.06
N THR A 286 38.83 3.68 11.22
CA THR A 286 39.69 2.59 11.74
C THR A 286 39.71 1.43 10.78
N SER A 287 38.54 1.00 10.32
CA SER A 287 38.40 -0.10 9.36
C SER A 287 39.04 0.21 8.00
N ALA A 288 39.04 1.50 7.61
CA ALA A 288 39.73 2.00 6.41
C ALA A 288 41.25 2.13 6.59
N ARG A 289 41.78 1.89 7.79
CA ARG A 289 43.20 2.08 8.17
C ARG A 289 43.69 3.53 8.07
N GLU A 290 42.77 4.48 8.12
CA GLU A 290 43.03 5.93 8.08
C GLU A 290 43.19 6.45 9.51
N ARG A 291 44.37 6.18 10.11
CA ARG A 291 44.65 6.38 11.54
C ARG A 291 44.44 7.82 12.01
N LYS A 292 44.89 8.81 11.22
CA LYS A 292 44.77 10.23 11.60
C LYS A 292 43.32 10.67 11.73
N GLN A 293 42.48 10.29 10.74
CA GLN A 293 41.06 10.57 10.69
C GLN A 293 40.32 9.84 11.83
N ALA A 294 40.69 8.59 12.09
CA ALA A 294 40.11 7.80 13.16
C ALA A 294 40.38 8.41 14.55
N ILE A 295 41.62 8.87 14.80
CA ILE A 295 42.00 9.59 16.05
C ILE A 295 41.16 10.85 16.19
N SER A 296 41.11 11.70 15.17
CA SER A 296 40.32 12.95 15.20
C SER A 296 38.83 12.71 15.46
N ALA A 297 38.26 11.69 14.85
CA ALA A 297 36.85 11.31 15.06
C ALA A 297 36.59 10.80 16.49
N LEU A 298 37.51 10.00 17.05
CA LEU A 298 37.42 9.54 18.45
C LEU A 298 37.60 10.65 19.46
N GLU A 299 38.54 11.57 19.26
CA GLU A 299 38.73 12.74 20.13
C GLU A 299 37.45 13.57 20.25
N ARG A 300 36.77 13.78 19.11
CA ARG A 300 35.50 14.50 19.11
C ARG A 300 34.39 13.68 19.78
N ALA A 301 34.34 12.34 19.62
CA ALA A 301 33.35 11.49 20.27
C ALA A 301 33.48 11.54 21.81
N ILE A 302 34.72 11.54 22.32
CA ILE A 302 35.01 11.58 23.77
C ILE A 302 34.64 12.92 24.41
N GLN A 303 34.63 14.02 23.65
CA GLN A 303 34.22 15.33 24.19
C GLN A 303 32.78 15.36 24.63
N ASP A 304 31.89 14.58 23.96
CA ASP A 304 30.45 14.57 24.25
C ASP A 304 30.04 13.40 25.15
N ASP A 305 30.70 12.25 25.03
CA ASP A 305 30.42 11.03 25.79
C ASP A 305 31.76 10.35 26.13
N ALA A 306 32.20 10.59 27.34
CA ALA A 306 33.54 10.20 27.83
C ALA A 306 33.61 8.71 28.21
N LYS A 307 33.09 7.79 27.34
CA LYS A 307 33.16 6.36 27.60
C LYS A 307 34.57 5.85 27.83
N PRO A 308 34.81 5.10 28.93
CA PRO A 308 36.13 4.58 29.25
C PRO A 308 36.76 3.78 28.09
N GLU A 309 35.97 3.01 27.37
CA GLU A 309 36.44 2.16 26.26
C GLU A 309 37.01 2.99 25.09
N LEU A 310 36.40 4.14 24.79
CA LEU A 310 36.90 5.04 23.75
C LEU A 310 38.22 5.71 24.15
N ARG A 311 38.33 6.09 25.44
CA ARG A 311 39.58 6.65 26.00
C ARG A 311 40.71 5.63 25.96
N LEU A 312 40.44 4.40 26.37
CA LEU A 312 41.42 3.30 26.34
C LEU A 312 41.90 3.00 24.90
N ARG A 313 40.96 2.96 23.95
CA ARG A 313 41.31 2.76 22.53
C ARG A 313 42.21 3.89 22.01
N LEU A 314 41.85 5.12 22.34
CA LEU A 314 42.64 6.29 21.92
C LEU A 314 44.03 6.31 22.60
N ALA A 315 44.09 5.97 23.90
CA ALA A 315 45.37 5.84 24.63
C ALA A 315 46.28 4.79 24.00
N GLN A 316 45.73 3.63 23.60
CA GLN A 316 46.47 2.58 22.88
C GLN A 316 47.10 3.11 21.58
N TRP A 317 46.39 3.90 20.80
CA TRP A 317 46.91 4.48 19.57
C TRP A 317 47.96 5.54 19.82
N TYR A 318 47.87 6.33 20.92
CA TYR A 318 48.91 7.26 21.32
C TYR A 318 50.14 6.55 21.85
N ILE A 319 50.00 5.40 22.54
CA ILE A 319 51.15 4.57 22.92
C ILE A 319 51.93 4.10 21.68
N GLU A 320 51.19 3.60 20.65
CA GLU A 320 51.81 3.18 19.39
C GLU A 320 52.47 4.32 18.60
N ALA A 321 52.02 5.57 18.85
CA ALA A 321 52.59 6.78 18.27
C ALA A 321 53.66 7.44 19.15
N GLU A 322 53.96 6.83 20.30
CA GLU A 322 54.93 7.34 21.31
C GLU A 322 54.56 8.76 21.86
N ASP A 323 53.26 9.13 21.76
CA ASP A 323 52.74 10.39 22.31
C ASP A 323 52.30 10.21 23.78
N TRP A 324 53.28 10.14 24.66
CA TRP A 324 53.07 9.92 26.09
C TRP A 324 52.23 11.02 26.77
N ARG A 325 52.26 12.23 26.26
CA ARG A 325 51.43 13.34 26.79
C ARG A 325 49.94 13.09 26.51
N ALA A 326 49.64 12.67 25.31
CA ALA A 326 48.28 12.32 24.93
C ALA A 326 47.79 11.05 25.67
N VAL A 327 48.63 10.06 25.89
CA VAL A 327 48.30 8.87 26.72
C VAL A 327 47.89 9.30 28.13
N THR A 328 48.69 10.11 28.79
CA THR A 328 48.38 10.58 30.17
C THR A 328 47.06 11.36 30.20
N ARG A 329 46.81 12.22 29.23
CA ARG A 329 45.55 12.97 29.13
C ARG A 329 44.33 12.07 28.95
N MET A 330 44.45 10.96 28.24
CA MET A 330 43.33 10.02 28.01
C MET A 330 43.07 9.14 29.25
N LEU A 331 44.10 8.74 29.97
CA LEU A 331 43.99 7.83 31.12
C LEU A 331 43.70 8.52 32.45
N ALA A 332 44.13 9.79 32.63
CA ALA A 332 43.97 10.52 33.89
C ALA A 332 42.52 10.50 34.43
N PRO A 333 41.46 10.73 33.63
CA PRO A 333 40.09 10.67 34.13
C PRO A 333 39.64 9.31 34.58
N LEU A 334 40.24 8.21 34.09
CA LEU A 334 39.89 6.83 34.46
C LEU A 334 40.47 6.41 35.81
N ASP A 335 41.56 7.06 36.26
CA ASP A 335 42.16 6.84 37.58
C ASP A 335 41.28 7.39 38.71
N ASP A 336 40.52 8.45 38.48
CA ASP A 336 39.62 9.04 39.46
C ASP A 336 38.36 8.20 39.69
N ASP A 337 37.85 7.49 38.63
CA ASP A 337 36.71 6.58 38.74
C ASP A 337 37.03 5.28 39.50
N ILE A 338 38.31 4.89 39.63
CA ILE A 338 38.71 3.69 40.37
C ILE A 338 38.87 4.00 41.87
N LYS A 339 38.98 5.25 42.24
CA LYS A 339 39.19 5.72 43.63
C LYS A 339 37.91 6.10 44.35
N THR A 340 36.78 6.12 43.69
CA THR A 340 35.44 6.35 44.23
C THR A 340 34.63 5.06 44.28
#